data_c01631f8cdb1b85fba3dc5ebf8abf3c0
#
_entry.id   c01631f8cdb1b85fba3dc5ebf8abf3c0
#
_cell.length_a   1.000
_cell.length_b   1.000
_cell.length_c   1.000
_cell.angle_alpha   90.00
_cell.angle_beta   90.00
_cell.angle_gamma   90.00
#
_symmetry.space_group_name_H-M   'P 1'
#
loop_
_entity.id
_entity.type
_entity.pdbx_description
1 polymer ?
#
loop_
_entity_poly.entity_id
_entity_poly.type
_entity_poly.pdbx_seq_one_letter_code
_entity_poly.pdbx_strand_id
1 'polypeptide(L)'
;MENIGRQRPIGVFDSGIGGLTNVRALMERLPMENIIYFGDTARVPYGTKSKATIENFSMQIVDFLLEHDVKAMVIACNTIAAVAGQKIRQKTGNMPVLDVISAGAKAALATTRNNKIGIIATNTTVNSNAYARAIHRDNPDTLVRTQAAPLLVPLVEEGWLEHEVTRLTVCEYLKPLLADGIDTLVLGCTHFPLLKPLIGREAHNVALVDSAITTAEETARVLAQEGLLNTDNNNPDYRFYVSDIPLKFRTIGERFLGRAMEQIEMVSLG
;
A
#
# COMPACT_ATOMS: atom_id res chain seq x y z
N MET A 1 30.60 10.47 -7.64
CA MET A 1 29.22 10.78 -8.12
C MET A 1 28.25 9.58 -8.05
N GLU A 2 28.71 8.33 -8.13
CA GLU A 2 27.82 7.14 -8.02
C GLU A 2 27.17 6.95 -6.64
N ASN A 3 27.77 7.43 -5.55
CA ASN A 3 27.24 7.23 -4.20
C ASN A 3 26.07 8.18 -3.85
N ILE A 4 26.00 9.36 -4.45
CA ILE A 4 24.95 10.36 -4.18
C ILE A 4 23.58 9.86 -4.64
N GLY A 5 23.50 9.14 -5.75
CA GLY A 5 22.25 8.58 -6.28
C GLY A 5 21.63 7.52 -5.35
N ARG A 6 22.48 6.73 -4.67
CA ARG A 6 22.05 5.66 -3.77
C ARG A 6 21.52 6.19 -2.43
N GLN A 7 22.02 7.34 -1.97
CA GLN A 7 21.61 7.98 -0.71
C GLN A 7 20.27 8.73 -0.83
N ARG A 8 19.79 9.01 -2.06
CA ARG A 8 18.50 9.65 -2.27
C ARG A 8 17.39 8.82 -1.64
N PRO A 9 16.34 9.44 -1.10
CA PRO A 9 15.27 8.72 -0.43
C PRO A 9 14.37 7.94 -1.39
N ILE A 10 13.69 6.92 -0.84
CA ILE A 10 12.52 6.31 -1.47
C ILE A 10 11.30 7.17 -1.12
N GLY A 11 10.58 7.67 -2.13
CA GLY A 11 9.32 8.37 -1.93
C GLY A 11 8.17 7.37 -1.79
N VAL A 12 7.48 7.38 -0.66
CA VAL A 12 6.31 6.54 -0.39
C VAL A 12 5.10 7.43 -0.20
N PHE A 13 3.99 7.13 -0.84
CA PHE A 13 2.80 7.96 -0.67
C PHE A 13 1.48 7.17 -0.66
N ASP A 14 0.53 7.75 0.05
CA ASP A 14 -0.80 7.19 0.28
C ASP A 14 -1.85 8.30 0.34
N SER A 15 -3.12 7.93 0.20
CA SER A 15 -4.25 8.84 0.37
C SER A 15 -4.42 9.36 1.80
N GLY A 16 -3.73 8.82 2.78
CA GLY A 16 -3.89 9.21 4.17
C GLY A 16 -2.82 8.63 5.09
N ILE A 17 -3.23 7.82 6.05
CA ILE A 17 -2.35 7.28 7.09
C ILE A 17 -1.95 5.81 6.84
N GLY A 18 -2.77 5.08 6.09
CA GLY A 18 -2.63 3.63 5.92
C GLY A 18 -1.31 3.21 5.28
N GLY A 19 -0.75 4.03 4.39
CA GLY A 19 0.53 3.78 3.73
C GLY A 19 1.74 3.63 4.66
N LEU A 20 1.60 4.01 5.94
CA LEU A 20 2.62 3.76 6.95
C LEU A 20 2.89 2.26 7.19
N THR A 21 1.94 1.37 6.86
CA THR A 21 2.20 -0.09 6.82
C THR A 21 3.27 -0.45 5.79
N ASN A 22 3.27 0.23 4.63
CA ASN A 22 4.31 0.06 3.61
C ASN A 22 5.65 0.65 4.05
N VAL A 23 5.62 1.82 4.71
CA VAL A 23 6.84 2.43 5.28
C VAL A 23 7.47 1.48 6.30
N ARG A 24 6.67 0.90 7.20
CA ARG A 24 7.13 -0.11 8.16
C ARG A 24 7.79 -1.28 7.46
N ALA A 25 7.14 -1.88 6.48
CA ALA A 25 7.68 -3.02 5.74
C ALA A 25 8.98 -2.67 5.00
N LEU A 26 9.09 -1.45 4.45
CA LEU A 26 10.31 -0.95 3.83
C LEU A 26 11.44 -0.75 4.85
N MET A 27 11.17 -0.15 6.02
CA MET A 27 12.15 0.01 7.09
C MET A 27 12.69 -1.35 7.57
N GLU A 28 11.82 -2.35 7.70
CA GLU A 28 12.19 -3.70 8.11
C GLU A 28 13.02 -4.42 7.02
N ARG A 29 12.66 -4.26 5.76
CA ARG A 29 13.30 -4.95 4.62
C ARG A 29 14.56 -4.26 4.11
N LEU A 30 14.60 -2.94 4.20
CA LEU A 30 15.63 -2.04 3.66
C LEU A 30 16.10 -1.04 4.74
N PRO A 31 16.71 -1.52 5.83
CA PRO A 31 16.98 -0.70 7.02
C PRO A 31 18.03 0.41 6.82
N MET A 32 18.71 0.44 5.66
CA MET A 32 19.70 1.47 5.33
C MET A 32 19.12 2.57 4.41
N GLU A 33 17.88 2.44 3.96
CA GLU A 33 17.27 3.37 3.02
C GLU A 33 16.67 4.59 3.70
N ASN A 34 16.93 5.76 3.12
CA ASN A 34 16.20 6.98 3.47
C ASN A 34 14.80 6.91 2.88
N ILE A 35 13.79 7.37 3.64
CA ILE A 35 12.39 7.32 3.21
C ILE A 35 11.74 8.68 3.44
N ILE A 36 11.04 9.16 2.42
CA ILE A 36 10.09 10.26 2.51
C ILE A 36 8.69 9.68 2.34
N TYR A 37 7.85 9.87 3.33
CA TYR A 37 6.44 9.50 3.28
C TYR A 37 5.58 10.75 3.07
N PHE A 38 4.59 10.65 2.16
CA PHE A 38 3.54 11.65 2.02
C PHE A 38 2.15 11.01 2.20
N GLY A 39 1.39 11.49 3.19
CA GLY A 39 0.00 11.12 3.44
C GLY A 39 -0.96 12.28 3.16
N ASP A 40 -1.90 12.10 2.23
CA ASP A 40 -2.87 13.15 1.86
C ASP A 40 -4.08 13.18 2.79
N THR A 41 -3.82 13.44 4.05
CA THR A 41 -4.77 13.37 5.16
C THR A 41 -5.90 14.41 5.08
N ALA A 42 -5.68 15.57 4.45
CA ALA A 42 -6.71 16.60 4.27
C ALA A 42 -7.81 16.18 3.28
N ARG A 43 -7.50 15.23 2.37
CA ARG A 43 -8.38 14.92 1.24
C ARG A 43 -8.92 13.47 1.25
N VAL A 44 -8.77 12.76 2.37
CA VAL A 44 -9.37 11.43 2.57
C VAL A 44 -10.91 11.49 2.60
N PRO A 45 -11.63 10.39 2.32
CA PRO A 45 -11.15 9.13 1.77
C PRO A 45 -11.09 9.16 0.22
N TYR A 46 -10.08 8.55 -0.39
CA TYR A 46 -9.98 8.44 -1.86
C TYR A 46 -10.92 7.37 -2.45
N GLY A 47 -11.29 6.37 -1.67
CA GLY A 47 -12.14 5.27 -2.11
C GLY A 47 -13.56 5.64 -2.56
N THR A 48 -13.98 6.89 -2.39
CA THR A 48 -15.28 7.45 -2.80
C THR A 48 -15.18 8.57 -3.82
N LYS A 49 -13.95 8.96 -4.23
CA LYS A 49 -13.72 10.06 -5.17
C LYS A 49 -13.72 9.60 -6.62
N SER A 50 -13.97 10.54 -7.54
CA SER A 50 -13.90 10.30 -8.98
C SER A 50 -12.46 9.98 -9.42
N LYS A 51 -12.32 9.26 -10.53
CA LYS A 51 -11.02 8.97 -11.16
C LYS A 51 -10.22 10.26 -11.42
N ALA A 52 -10.84 11.28 -11.99
CA ALA A 52 -10.17 12.55 -12.30
C ALA A 52 -9.63 13.25 -11.04
N THR A 53 -10.40 13.24 -9.95
CA THR A 53 -9.97 13.82 -8.67
C THR A 53 -8.77 13.06 -8.09
N ILE A 54 -8.82 11.72 -8.09
CA ILE A 54 -7.72 10.88 -7.60
C ILE A 54 -6.45 11.11 -8.43
N GLU A 55 -6.57 11.14 -9.76
CA GLU A 55 -5.44 11.43 -10.65
C GLU A 55 -4.83 12.80 -10.34
N ASN A 56 -5.65 13.86 -10.23
CA ASN A 56 -5.15 15.19 -9.94
C ASN A 56 -4.40 15.26 -8.61
N PHE A 57 -4.99 14.76 -7.54
CA PHE A 57 -4.33 14.73 -6.23
C PHE A 57 -3.03 13.91 -6.23
N SER A 58 -3.05 12.77 -6.91
CA SER A 58 -1.85 11.93 -7.04
C SER A 58 -0.73 12.64 -7.77
N MET A 59 -1.05 13.44 -8.82
CA MET A 59 -0.03 14.19 -9.55
C MET A 59 0.62 15.28 -8.70
N GLN A 60 -0.14 15.96 -7.83
CA GLN A 60 0.41 16.95 -6.90
C GLN A 60 1.39 16.30 -5.89
N ILE A 61 1.04 15.11 -5.37
CA ILE A 61 1.94 14.36 -4.49
C ILE A 61 3.21 13.92 -5.23
N VAL A 62 3.08 13.47 -6.46
CA VAL A 62 4.24 13.07 -7.30
C VAL A 62 5.15 14.26 -7.55
N ASP A 63 4.60 15.45 -7.86
CA ASP A 63 5.40 16.67 -8.03
C ASP A 63 6.19 16.99 -6.76
N PHE A 64 5.53 16.96 -5.60
CA PHE A 64 6.18 17.15 -4.31
C PHE A 64 7.35 16.18 -4.08
N LEU A 65 7.15 14.88 -4.36
CA LEU A 65 8.21 13.89 -4.18
C LEU A 65 9.37 14.08 -5.19
N LEU A 66 9.08 14.51 -6.41
CA LEU A 66 10.12 14.82 -7.41
C LEU A 66 10.97 16.02 -6.99
N GLU A 67 10.38 17.04 -6.37
CA GLU A 67 11.11 18.18 -5.80
C GLU A 67 12.04 17.77 -4.64
N HIS A 68 11.76 16.65 -3.99
CA HIS A 68 12.58 16.07 -2.93
C HIS A 68 13.64 15.07 -3.42
N ASP A 69 13.87 15.03 -4.74
CA ASP A 69 14.92 14.23 -5.39
C ASP A 69 14.93 12.74 -5.00
N VAL A 70 13.74 12.13 -4.97
CA VAL A 70 13.61 10.69 -4.65
C VAL A 70 14.19 9.82 -5.77
N LYS A 71 14.83 8.69 -5.41
CA LYS A 71 15.42 7.74 -6.37
C LYS A 71 14.44 6.71 -6.90
N ALA A 72 13.35 6.47 -6.18
CA ALA A 72 12.28 5.55 -6.52
C ALA A 72 10.98 6.00 -5.84
N MET A 73 9.84 5.59 -6.38
CA MET A 73 8.53 5.85 -5.76
C MET A 73 7.81 4.55 -5.45
N VAL A 74 7.11 4.53 -4.31
CA VAL A 74 6.21 3.45 -3.89
C VAL A 74 4.80 4.01 -3.75
N ILE A 75 3.89 3.56 -4.60
CA ILE A 75 2.47 3.86 -4.51
C ILE A 75 1.88 2.88 -3.47
N ALA A 76 1.80 3.32 -2.22
CA ALA A 76 1.30 2.49 -1.12
C ALA A 76 -0.22 2.33 -1.16
N CYS A 77 -0.95 3.33 -1.65
CA CYS A 77 -2.41 3.33 -1.73
C CYS A 77 -2.90 2.45 -2.88
N ASN A 78 -3.69 1.42 -2.56
CA ASN A 78 -4.32 0.57 -3.59
C ASN A 78 -5.26 1.36 -4.51
N THR A 79 -5.99 2.33 -3.97
CA THR A 79 -6.89 3.18 -4.75
C THR A 79 -6.11 4.05 -5.75
N ILE A 80 -4.99 4.65 -5.32
CA ILE A 80 -4.12 5.44 -6.21
C ILE A 80 -3.48 4.52 -7.26
N ALA A 81 -2.93 3.39 -6.85
CA ALA A 81 -2.31 2.44 -7.77
C ALA A 81 -3.28 1.97 -8.86
N ALA A 82 -4.53 1.66 -8.46
CA ALA A 82 -5.60 1.21 -9.36
C ALA A 82 -6.00 2.25 -10.41
N VAL A 83 -6.01 3.53 -10.04
CA VAL A 83 -6.58 4.63 -10.83
C VAL A 83 -5.51 5.46 -11.54
N ALA A 84 -4.45 5.83 -10.83
CA ALA A 84 -3.44 6.77 -11.31
C ALA A 84 -2.08 6.13 -11.64
N GLY A 85 -1.85 4.85 -11.32
CA GLY A 85 -0.55 4.20 -11.43
C GLY A 85 0.11 4.31 -12.81
N GLN A 86 -0.66 4.16 -13.90
CA GLN A 86 -0.14 4.31 -15.26
C GLN A 86 0.32 5.75 -15.53
N LYS A 87 -0.49 6.74 -15.14
CA LYS A 87 -0.19 8.16 -15.35
C LYS A 87 1.03 8.60 -14.54
N ILE A 88 1.19 8.06 -13.33
CA ILE A 88 2.37 8.29 -12.48
C ILE A 88 3.63 7.79 -13.19
N ARG A 89 3.63 6.54 -13.70
CA ARG A 89 4.78 5.99 -14.45
C ARG A 89 5.12 6.79 -15.70
N GLN A 90 4.11 7.29 -16.41
CA GLN A 90 4.34 8.17 -17.57
C GLN A 90 5.03 9.48 -17.17
N LYS A 91 4.66 10.06 -16.03
CA LYS A 91 5.24 11.30 -15.51
C LYS A 91 6.67 11.13 -14.99
N THR A 92 6.95 10.02 -14.31
CA THR A 92 8.26 9.77 -13.68
C THR A 92 9.31 9.22 -14.65
N GLY A 93 8.91 8.84 -15.88
CA GLY A 93 9.83 8.35 -16.92
C GLY A 93 10.57 7.08 -16.49
N ASN A 94 11.90 7.16 -16.44
CA ASN A 94 12.76 6.01 -16.12
C ASN A 94 12.92 5.73 -14.62
N MET A 95 12.35 6.57 -13.75
CA MET A 95 12.43 6.33 -12.31
C MET A 95 11.65 5.05 -11.93
N PRO A 96 12.21 4.16 -11.10
CA PRO A 96 11.48 3.00 -10.60
C PRO A 96 10.22 3.41 -9.83
N VAL A 97 9.05 2.90 -10.26
CA VAL A 97 7.77 3.11 -9.59
C VAL A 97 7.17 1.75 -9.26
N LEU A 98 7.15 1.42 -7.97
CA LEU A 98 6.57 0.21 -7.41
C LEU A 98 5.16 0.51 -6.94
N ASP A 99 4.28 -0.48 -6.97
CA ASP A 99 2.92 -0.34 -6.43
C ASP A 99 2.41 -1.62 -5.79
N VAL A 100 1.52 -1.45 -4.84
CA VAL A 100 0.93 -2.52 -4.04
C VAL A 100 0.09 -3.51 -4.85
N ILE A 101 -0.49 -3.10 -5.98
CA ILE A 101 -1.31 -3.99 -6.82
C ILE A 101 -0.43 -4.93 -7.61
N SER A 102 0.59 -4.41 -8.29
CA SER A 102 1.50 -5.22 -9.10
C SER A 102 2.27 -6.23 -8.25
N ALA A 103 2.79 -5.78 -7.09
CA ALA A 103 3.49 -6.65 -6.15
C ALA A 103 2.56 -7.69 -5.52
N GLY A 104 1.36 -7.27 -5.07
CA GLY A 104 0.36 -8.16 -4.48
C GLY A 104 -0.17 -9.20 -5.47
N ALA A 105 -0.42 -8.84 -6.73
CA ALA A 105 -0.87 -9.75 -7.78
C ALA A 105 0.19 -10.84 -8.07
N LYS A 106 1.45 -10.43 -8.22
CA LYS A 106 2.58 -11.36 -8.43
C LYS A 106 2.73 -12.34 -7.25
N ALA A 107 2.66 -11.82 -6.02
CA ALA A 107 2.76 -12.66 -4.83
C ALA A 107 1.56 -13.61 -4.70
N ALA A 108 0.35 -13.17 -5.03
CA ALA A 108 -0.84 -14.02 -5.00
C ALA A 108 -0.75 -15.18 -5.99
N LEU A 109 -0.25 -14.94 -7.21
CA LEU A 109 0.00 -16.00 -8.19
C LEU A 109 1.07 -17.00 -7.73
N ALA A 110 2.10 -16.53 -7.05
CA ALA A 110 3.14 -17.41 -6.48
C ALA A 110 2.64 -18.22 -5.28
N THR A 111 1.58 -17.77 -4.60
CA THR A 111 1.05 -18.38 -3.37
C THR A 111 -0.06 -19.39 -3.65
N THR A 112 -0.94 -19.11 -4.62
CA THR A 112 -2.10 -19.97 -4.89
C THR A 112 -1.69 -21.35 -5.41
N ARG A 113 -2.44 -22.37 -5.00
CA ARG A 113 -2.26 -23.77 -5.42
C ARG A 113 -3.42 -24.27 -6.28
N ASN A 114 -4.60 -23.65 -6.14
CA ASN A 114 -5.81 -24.04 -6.87
C ASN A 114 -6.25 -23.02 -7.93
N ASN A 115 -5.44 -21.97 -8.18
CA ASN A 115 -5.73 -20.87 -9.08
C ASN A 115 -7.02 -20.09 -8.74
N LYS A 116 -7.40 -20.02 -7.45
CA LYS A 116 -8.54 -19.26 -6.99
C LYS A 116 -8.10 -18.21 -5.97
N ILE A 117 -8.06 -16.97 -6.38
CA ILE A 117 -7.57 -15.84 -5.59
C ILE A 117 -8.73 -14.93 -5.20
N GLY A 118 -8.89 -14.68 -3.90
CA GLY A 118 -9.77 -13.67 -3.34
C GLY A 118 -9.02 -12.35 -3.12
N ILE A 119 -9.73 -11.23 -3.23
CA ILE A 119 -9.19 -9.90 -2.94
C ILE A 119 -10.22 -9.13 -2.14
N ILE A 120 -9.85 -8.66 -0.95
CA ILE A 120 -10.62 -7.65 -0.24
C ILE A 120 -9.98 -6.28 -0.44
N ALA A 121 -10.79 -5.26 -0.74
CA ALA A 121 -10.28 -3.92 -1.05
C ALA A 121 -11.34 -2.83 -0.83
N THR A 122 -11.00 -1.57 -1.12
CA THR A 122 -11.99 -0.48 -1.19
C THR A 122 -12.88 -0.61 -2.43
N ASN A 123 -14.05 0.06 -2.41
CA ASN A 123 -14.98 0.07 -3.57
C ASN A 123 -14.27 0.49 -4.86
N THR A 124 -13.50 1.59 -4.85
CA THR A 124 -12.80 2.08 -6.04
C THR A 124 -11.78 1.07 -6.56
N THR A 125 -11.02 0.41 -5.67
CA THR A 125 -10.06 -0.62 -6.08
C THR A 125 -10.75 -1.81 -6.71
N VAL A 126 -11.86 -2.30 -6.12
CA VAL A 126 -12.67 -3.39 -6.67
C VAL A 126 -13.25 -3.01 -8.03
N ASN A 127 -13.93 -1.88 -8.11
CA ASN A 127 -14.59 -1.40 -9.35
C ASN A 127 -13.58 -1.14 -10.49
N SER A 128 -12.34 -0.84 -10.17
CA SER A 128 -11.28 -0.65 -11.17
C SER A 128 -10.87 -1.95 -11.87
N ASN A 129 -11.12 -3.11 -11.30
CA ASN A 129 -10.61 -4.41 -11.74
C ASN A 129 -9.08 -4.48 -11.88
N ALA A 130 -8.32 -3.62 -11.20
CA ALA A 130 -6.87 -3.49 -11.40
C ALA A 130 -6.13 -4.77 -10.98
N TYR A 131 -6.52 -5.40 -9.87
CA TYR A 131 -5.95 -6.68 -9.44
C TYR A 131 -6.26 -7.81 -10.44
N ALA A 132 -7.50 -7.93 -10.89
CA ALA A 132 -7.88 -8.96 -11.87
C ALA A 132 -7.07 -8.79 -13.16
N ARG A 133 -6.93 -7.55 -13.68
CA ARG A 133 -6.09 -7.30 -14.85
C ARG A 133 -4.62 -7.64 -14.61
N ALA A 134 -4.07 -7.32 -13.44
CA ALA A 134 -2.68 -7.63 -13.12
C ALA A 134 -2.44 -9.15 -13.03
N ILE A 135 -3.36 -9.89 -12.41
CA ILE A 135 -3.29 -11.35 -12.30
C ILE A 135 -3.47 -12.01 -13.66
N HIS A 136 -4.50 -11.63 -14.44
CA HIS A 136 -4.79 -12.23 -15.74
C HIS A 136 -3.76 -11.92 -16.83
N ARG A 137 -2.98 -10.86 -16.68
CA ARG A 137 -1.83 -10.59 -17.58
C ARG A 137 -0.78 -11.71 -17.51
N ASP A 138 -0.55 -12.23 -16.30
CA ASP A 138 0.48 -13.24 -16.04
C ASP A 138 -0.09 -14.68 -16.02
N ASN A 139 -1.36 -14.86 -15.62
CA ASN A 139 -2.08 -16.12 -15.70
C ASN A 139 -3.59 -15.88 -15.97
N PRO A 140 -4.06 -15.97 -17.24
CA PRO A 140 -5.43 -15.69 -17.61
C PRO A 140 -6.46 -16.70 -17.07
N ASP A 141 -6.02 -17.90 -16.69
CA ASP A 141 -6.91 -18.98 -16.21
C ASP A 141 -7.20 -18.89 -14.71
N THR A 142 -6.61 -17.93 -14.01
CA THR A 142 -6.83 -17.74 -12.58
C THR A 142 -8.23 -17.21 -12.30
N LEU A 143 -8.99 -17.88 -11.42
CA LEU A 143 -10.24 -17.35 -10.91
C LEU A 143 -9.95 -16.23 -9.90
N VAL A 144 -10.34 -15.01 -10.23
CA VAL A 144 -10.21 -13.86 -9.34
C VAL A 144 -11.58 -13.45 -8.83
N ARG A 145 -11.73 -13.41 -7.50
CA ARG A 145 -12.91 -12.92 -6.80
C ARG A 145 -12.58 -11.70 -5.98
N THR A 146 -13.36 -10.65 -6.12
CA THR A 146 -13.14 -9.39 -5.40
C THR A 146 -14.33 -9.07 -4.51
N GLN A 147 -14.04 -8.60 -3.29
CA GLN A 147 -15.04 -8.16 -2.32
C GLN A 147 -14.67 -6.78 -1.80
N ALA A 148 -15.57 -5.82 -1.98
CA ALA A 148 -15.41 -4.52 -1.36
C ALA A 148 -15.67 -4.62 0.14
N ALA A 149 -14.75 -4.07 0.94
CA ALA A 149 -14.78 -4.14 2.40
C ALA A 149 -14.61 -2.74 3.04
N PRO A 150 -15.46 -1.74 2.70
CA PRO A 150 -15.26 -0.35 3.10
C PRO A 150 -15.33 -0.11 4.61
N LEU A 151 -16.10 -0.90 5.36
CA LEU A 151 -16.25 -0.73 6.81
C LEU A 151 -14.99 -1.11 7.60
N LEU A 152 -14.07 -1.89 7.02
CA LEU A 152 -12.85 -2.28 7.72
C LEU A 152 -11.89 -1.10 7.93
N VAL A 153 -11.91 -0.09 7.05
CA VAL A 153 -11.06 1.09 7.18
C VAL A 153 -11.37 1.87 8.47
N PRO A 154 -12.59 2.36 8.72
CA PRO A 154 -12.89 3.09 9.96
C PRO A 154 -12.72 2.23 11.22
N LEU A 155 -13.00 0.93 11.18
CA LEU A 155 -12.78 0.04 12.31
C LEU A 155 -11.30 -0.05 12.70
N VAL A 156 -10.41 -0.09 11.71
CA VAL A 156 -8.96 -0.07 11.93
C VAL A 156 -8.51 1.27 12.49
N GLU A 157 -8.99 2.38 11.95
CA GLU A 157 -8.62 3.73 12.41
C GLU A 157 -9.07 3.98 13.86
N GLU A 158 -10.27 3.52 14.24
CA GLU A 158 -10.74 3.56 15.65
C GLU A 158 -10.00 2.57 16.55
N GLY A 159 -9.17 1.67 16.00
CA GLY A 159 -8.39 0.71 16.78
C GLY A 159 -9.16 -0.52 17.24
N TRP A 160 -10.31 -0.80 16.63
CA TRP A 160 -11.14 -1.96 16.95
C TRP A 160 -10.63 -3.24 16.29
N LEU A 161 -9.33 -3.51 16.43
CA LEU A 161 -8.66 -4.60 15.71
C LEU A 161 -9.16 -6.00 16.12
N GLU A 162 -9.46 -6.18 17.39
CA GLU A 162 -9.94 -7.46 17.96
C GLU A 162 -11.41 -7.39 18.47
N HIS A 163 -12.13 -6.32 18.11
CA HIS A 163 -13.50 -6.11 18.56
C HIS A 163 -14.48 -7.04 17.84
N GLU A 164 -15.54 -7.49 18.53
CA GLU A 164 -16.54 -8.42 17.97
C GLU A 164 -17.24 -7.85 16.72
N VAL A 165 -17.51 -6.54 16.69
CA VAL A 165 -18.06 -5.88 15.48
C VAL A 165 -17.12 -6.05 14.28
N THR A 166 -15.82 -5.91 14.49
CA THR A 166 -14.83 -6.10 13.44
C THR A 166 -14.77 -7.55 12.98
N ARG A 167 -14.82 -8.50 13.93
CA ARG A 167 -14.85 -9.92 13.61
C ARG A 167 -16.07 -10.27 12.75
N LEU A 168 -17.28 -9.86 13.16
CA LEU A 168 -18.51 -10.10 12.39
C LEU A 168 -18.45 -9.45 11.00
N THR A 169 -17.92 -8.24 10.91
CA THR A 169 -17.74 -7.53 9.63
C THR A 169 -16.76 -8.27 8.72
N VAL A 170 -15.63 -8.76 9.25
CA VAL A 170 -14.69 -9.60 8.50
C VAL A 170 -15.34 -10.87 8.00
N CYS A 171 -16.08 -11.60 8.87
CA CYS A 171 -16.80 -12.82 8.48
C CYS A 171 -17.77 -12.56 7.32
N GLU A 172 -18.53 -11.48 7.39
CA GLU A 172 -19.52 -11.15 6.35
C GLU A 172 -18.85 -10.85 5.00
N TYR A 173 -17.72 -10.12 5.00
CA TYR A 173 -16.98 -9.85 3.77
C TYR A 173 -16.24 -11.08 3.22
N LEU A 174 -15.79 -11.99 4.08
CA LEU A 174 -15.08 -13.19 3.63
C LEU A 174 -16.03 -14.28 3.10
N LYS A 175 -17.27 -14.33 3.61
CA LYS A 175 -18.25 -15.37 3.28
C LYS A 175 -18.39 -15.70 1.78
N PRO A 176 -18.61 -14.72 0.86
CA PRO A 176 -18.72 -15.03 -0.57
C PRO A 176 -17.41 -15.55 -1.16
N LEU A 177 -16.25 -15.04 -0.71
CA LEU A 177 -14.95 -15.47 -1.20
C LEU A 177 -14.63 -16.91 -0.77
N LEU A 178 -14.91 -17.25 0.48
CA LEU A 178 -14.73 -18.61 1.00
C LEU A 178 -15.67 -19.60 0.34
N ALA A 179 -16.91 -19.21 0.02
CA ALA A 179 -17.86 -20.04 -0.71
C ALA A 179 -17.38 -20.39 -2.13
N ASP A 180 -16.62 -19.50 -2.78
CA ASP A 180 -15.99 -19.75 -4.09
C ASP A 180 -14.75 -20.66 -3.99
N GLY A 181 -14.31 -20.99 -2.79
CA GLY A 181 -13.19 -21.92 -2.53
C GLY A 181 -11.83 -21.32 -2.84
N ILE A 182 -11.62 -20.05 -2.56
CA ILE A 182 -10.28 -19.42 -2.67
C ILE A 182 -9.29 -20.10 -1.72
N ASP A 183 -8.04 -20.22 -2.13
CA ASP A 183 -6.94 -20.66 -1.27
C ASP A 183 -5.95 -19.53 -0.91
N THR A 184 -6.11 -18.39 -1.55
CA THR A 184 -5.24 -17.23 -1.39
C THR A 184 -6.10 -15.96 -1.32
N LEU A 185 -5.81 -15.08 -0.35
CA LEU A 185 -6.53 -13.82 -0.13
C LEU A 185 -5.54 -12.64 -0.10
N VAL A 186 -5.73 -11.68 -1.00
CA VAL A 186 -4.95 -10.44 -1.02
C VAL A 186 -5.60 -9.39 -0.13
N LEU A 187 -4.82 -8.79 0.75
CA LEU A 187 -5.19 -7.64 1.56
C LEU A 187 -4.99 -6.36 0.73
N GLY A 188 -5.98 -6.02 -0.08
CA GLY A 188 -5.94 -4.96 -1.10
C GLY A 188 -6.25 -3.55 -0.57
N CYS A 189 -5.89 -3.27 0.68
CA CYS A 189 -5.97 -1.95 1.30
C CYS A 189 -4.87 -1.83 2.36
N THR A 190 -4.26 -0.66 2.47
CA THR A 190 -3.17 -0.36 3.41
C THR A 190 -3.56 -0.50 4.88
N HIS A 191 -4.84 -0.48 5.21
CA HIS A 191 -5.37 -0.69 6.55
C HIS A 191 -5.44 -2.17 6.95
N PHE A 192 -5.67 -3.05 5.98
CA PHE A 192 -6.00 -4.46 6.26
C PHE A 192 -4.86 -5.30 6.84
N PRO A 193 -3.57 -4.98 6.63
CA PRO A 193 -2.47 -5.65 7.33
C PRO A 193 -2.60 -5.63 8.87
N LEU A 194 -3.20 -4.58 9.46
CA LEU A 194 -3.46 -4.53 10.89
C LEU A 194 -4.54 -5.53 11.36
N LEU A 195 -5.43 -5.96 10.46
CA LEU A 195 -6.43 -7.01 10.71
C LEU A 195 -5.95 -8.41 10.31
N LYS A 196 -4.71 -8.55 9.84
CA LYS A 196 -4.18 -9.85 9.36
C LYS A 196 -4.33 -11.00 10.37
N PRO A 197 -4.09 -10.79 11.70
CA PRO A 197 -4.32 -11.85 12.68
C PRO A 197 -5.80 -12.26 12.76
N LEU A 198 -6.73 -11.31 12.78
CA LEU A 198 -8.16 -11.57 12.81
C LEU A 198 -8.64 -12.25 11.51
N ILE A 199 -8.27 -11.69 10.36
CA ILE A 199 -8.64 -12.26 9.05
C ILE A 199 -8.09 -13.69 8.91
N GLY A 200 -6.86 -13.95 9.38
CA GLY A 200 -6.25 -15.29 9.34
C GLY A 200 -7.00 -16.32 10.19
N ARG A 201 -7.58 -15.90 11.31
CA ARG A 201 -8.44 -16.77 12.14
C ARG A 201 -9.77 -17.08 11.44
N GLU A 202 -10.38 -16.10 10.79
CA GLU A 202 -11.70 -16.27 10.16
C GLU A 202 -11.62 -16.90 8.75
N ALA A 203 -10.48 -16.75 8.07
CA ALA A 203 -10.23 -17.28 6.72
C ALA A 203 -9.51 -18.63 6.74
N HIS A 204 -9.91 -19.55 7.60
CA HIS A 204 -9.24 -20.86 7.81
C HIS A 204 -8.72 -21.48 6.52
N ASN A 205 -7.44 -21.92 6.51
CA ASN A 205 -6.75 -22.56 5.38
C ASN A 205 -6.56 -21.68 4.13
N VAL A 206 -6.78 -20.38 4.22
CA VAL A 206 -6.51 -19.42 3.15
C VAL A 206 -5.20 -18.69 3.42
N ALA A 207 -4.27 -18.71 2.48
CA ALA A 207 -3.01 -17.98 2.58
C ALA A 207 -3.26 -16.47 2.40
N LEU A 208 -2.73 -15.65 3.30
CA LEU A 208 -2.88 -14.20 3.25
C LEU A 208 -1.69 -13.54 2.57
N VAL A 209 -1.95 -12.78 1.52
CA VAL A 209 -0.97 -11.94 0.83
C VAL A 209 -1.08 -10.52 1.34
N ASP A 210 -0.03 -10.08 2.04
CA ASP A 210 0.10 -8.74 2.58
C ASP A 210 0.82 -7.87 1.54
N SER A 211 0.08 -6.93 0.92
CA SER A 211 0.61 -6.09 -0.14
C SER A 211 1.74 -5.15 0.31
N ALA A 212 1.81 -4.80 1.60
CA ALA A 212 2.90 -3.98 2.11
C ALA A 212 4.23 -4.74 2.12
N ILE A 213 4.22 -5.98 2.64
CA ILE A 213 5.42 -6.84 2.69
C ILE A 213 5.90 -7.15 1.27
N THR A 214 4.99 -7.57 0.38
CA THR A 214 5.37 -7.93 -1.00
C THR A 214 5.89 -6.73 -1.79
N THR A 215 5.38 -5.53 -1.53
CA THR A 215 5.89 -4.30 -2.14
C THR A 215 7.29 -3.96 -1.64
N ALA A 216 7.58 -4.13 -0.35
CA ALA A 216 8.91 -3.91 0.19
C ALA A 216 9.94 -4.91 -0.39
N GLU A 217 9.57 -6.18 -0.55
CA GLU A 217 10.40 -7.20 -1.19
C GLU A 217 10.69 -6.86 -2.66
N GLU A 218 9.66 -6.45 -3.41
CA GLU A 218 9.83 -6.07 -4.82
C GLU A 218 10.64 -4.77 -4.95
N THR A 219 10.47 -3.81 -4.05
CA THR A 219 11.30 -2.60 -3.98
C THR A 219 12.77 -2.95 -3.77
N ALA A 220 13.08 -3.84 -2.83
CA ALA A 220 14.44 -4.28 -2.58
C ALA A 220 15.05 -4.95 -3.82
N ARG A 221 14.29 -5.80 -4.50
CA ARG A 221 14.72 -6.48 -5.72
C ARG A 221 15.03 -5.49 -6.85
N VAL A 222 14.13 -4.52 -7.08
CA VAL A 222 14.32 -3.52 -8.16
C VAL A 222 15.49 -2.61 -7.85
N LEU A 223 15.63 -2.07 -6.62
CA LEU A 223 16.76 -1.23 -6.24
C LEU A 223 18.10 -1.96 -6.38
N ALA A 224 18.13 -3.27 -6.07
CA ALA A 224 19.33 -4.09 -6.26
C ALA A 224 19.69 -4.22 -7.75
N GLN A 225 18.71 -4.51 -8.60
CA GLN A 225 18.90 -4.65 -10.05
C GLN A 225 19.34 -3.36 -10.73
N GLU A 226 18.81 -2.23 -10.29
CA GLU A 226 19.16 -0.90 -10.81
C GLU A 226 20.45 -0.33 -10.18
N GLY A 227 21.07 -1.03 -9.23
CA GLY A 227 22.26 -0.54 -8.52
C GLY A 227 21.99 0.66 -7.61
N LEU A 228 20.75 0.83 -7.15
CA LEU A 228 20.27 1.99 -6.36
C LEU A 228 20.20 1.71 -4.86
N LEU A 229 20.55 0.50 -4.38
CA LEU A 229 20.55 0.21 -2.94
C LEU A 229 21.53 1.13 -2.20
N ASN A 230 21.05 1.71 -1.11
CA ASN A 230 21.93 2.40 -0.16
C ASN A 230 22.73 1.38 0.65
N THR A 231 24.03 1.46 0.58
CA THR A 231 24.98 0.58 1.27
C THR A 231 25.76 1.30 2.38
N ASP A 232 25.45 2.57 2.64
CA ASP A 232 26.13 3.35 3.63
C ASP A 232 25.62 3.01 5.03
N ASN A 233 26.55 2.82 5.98
CA ASN A 233 26.25 2.50 7.38
C ASN A 233 25.79 3.72 8.21
N ASN A 234 25.28 4.77 7.56
CA ASN A 234 24.71 5.92 8.25
C ASN A 234 23.29 5.59 8.75
N ASN A 235 22.87 6.22 9.83
CA ASN A 235 21.48 6.12 10.28
C ASN A 235 20.54 6.61 9.16
N PRO A 236 19.52 5.85 8.78
CA PRO A 236 18.57 6.27 7.76
C PRO A 236 17.77 7.49 8.22
N ASP A 237 17.45 8.38 7.29
CA ASP A 237 16.60 9.54 7.50
C ASP A 237 15.16 9.21 7.10
N TYR A 238 14.22 9.41 8.02
CA TYR A 238 12.79 9.16 7.81
C TYR A 238 12.01 10.45 7.99
N ARG A 239 11.41 10.96 6.91
CA ARG A 239 10.61 12.18 6.91
C ARG A 239 9.17 11.88 6.60
N PHE A 240 8.26 12.48 7.38
CA PHE A 240 6.83 12.28 7.25
C PHE A 240 6.15 13.61 6.93
N TYR A 241 5.52 13.67 5.77
CA TYR A 241 4.76 14.81 5.30
C TYR A 241 3.28 14.45 5.22
N VAL A 242 2.43 15.38 5.64
CA VAL A 242 0.98 15.21 5.60
C VAL A 242 0.31 16.50 5.14
N SER A 243 -0.85 16.42 4.48
CA SER A 243 -1.59 17.60 4.05
C SER A 243 -2.46 18.21 5.14
N ASP A 244 -2.72 17.48 6.22
CA ASP A 244 -3.36 17.93 7.47
C ASP A 244 -2.92 17.04 8.63
N ILE A 245 -2.95 17.56 9.86
CA ILE A 245 -2.62 16.80 11.08
C ILE A 245 -3.90 16.65 11.91
N PRO A 246 -4.72 15.59 11.71
CA PRO A 246 -5.86 15.30 12.57
C PRO A 246 -5.44 15.07 14.02
N LEU A 247 -6.31 15.40 14.98
CA LEU A 247 -6.02 15.28 16.43
C LEU A 247 -5.45 13.92 16.85
N LYS A 248 -5.92 12.83 16.23
CA LYS A 248 -5.47 11.46 16.53
C LYS A 248 -4.35 10.98 15.59
N PHE A 249 -3.82 11.82 14.68
CA PHE A 249 -2.92 11.37 13.62
C PHE A 249 -1.70 10.62 14.16
N ARG A 250 -1.01 11.18 15.17
CA ARG A 250 0.18 10.55 15.75
C ARG A 250 -0.15 9.16 16.32
N THR A 251 -1.18 9.06 17.16
CA THR A 251 -1.57 7.80 17.82
C THR A 251 -1.96 6.72 16.81
N ILE A 252 -2.70 7.10 15.76
CA ILE A 252 -3.08 6.17 14.70
C ILE A 252 -1.85 5.82 13.86
N GLY A 253 -1.03 6.80 13.46
CA GLY A 253 0.16 6.61 12.65
C GLY A 253 1.19 5.70 13.29
N GLU A 254 1.45 5.86 14.58
CA GLU A 254 2.36 4.99 15.34
C GLU A 254 1.88 3.54 15.41
N ARG A 255 0.55 3.32 15.41
CA ARG A 255 -0.03 1.96 15.31
C ARG A 255 0.26 1.32 13.95
N PHE A 256 0.15 2.08 12.85
CA PHE A 256 0.43 1.60 11.50
C PHE A 256 1.93 1.40 11.28
N LEU A 257 2.74 2.35 11.75
CA LEU A 257 4.20 2.32 11.60
C LEU A 257 4.86 1.28 12.53
N GLY A 258 4.21 0.96 13.66
CA GLY A 258 4.73 0.04 14.68
C GLY A 258 5.83 0.64 15.56
N ARG A 259 6.06 1.95 15.49
CA ARG A 259 7.04 2.70 16.30
C ARG A 259 6.64 4.16 16.43
N ALA A 260 7.31 4.90 17.32
CA ALA A 260 7.10 6.34 17.48
C ALA A 260 7.41 7.08 16.16
N MET A 261 6.63 8.12 15.89
CA MET A 261 6.82 9.01 14.75
C MET A 261 7.53 10.28 15.22
N GLU A 262 8.73 10.48 14.68
CA GLU A 262 9.49 11.71 14.85
C GLU A 262 9.24 12.61 13.63
N GLN A 263 9.25 13.92 13.80
CA GLN A 263 9.21 14.93 12.71
C GLN A 263 8.08 14.70 11.68
N ILE A 264 6.87 15.14 12.03
CA ILE A 264 5.75 15.19 11.10
C ILE A 264 5.62 16.65 10.64
N GLU A 265 5.71 16.87 9.34
CA GLU A 265 5.56 18.19 8.73
C GLU A 265 4.25 18.30 7.96
N MET A 266 3.53 19.40 8.15
CA MET A 266 2.32 19.70 7.40
C MET A 266 2.67 20.51 6.16
N VAL A 267 2.20 20.05 4.99
CA VAL A 267 2.45 20.69 3.69
C VAL A 267 1.15 20.85 2.94
N SER A 268 0.86 22.05 2.48
CA SER A 268 -0.26 22.31 1.59
C SER A 268 0.15 22.02 0.14
N LEU A 269 -0.52 21.09 -0.49
CA LEU A 269 -0.41 20.88 -1.94
C LEU A 269 -1.44 21.79 -2.61
N GLY A 270 -0.96 22.72 -3.42
CA GLY A 270 -1.78 23.72 -4.11
C GLY A 270 -2.92 23.17 -5.01
#